data_da6910a4c13952ab3e5a0bad6bb9cf36
#
_entry.id   da6910a4c13952ab3e5a0bad6bb9cf36
#
_cell.length_a   1.000
_cell.length_b   1.000
_cell.length_c   1.000
_cell.angle_alpha   90.00
_cell.angle_beta   90.00
_cell.angle_gamma   90.00
#
_symmetry.space_group_name_H-M   'P 1'
#
loop_
_entity.id
_entity.type
_entity.pdbx_description
1 polymer ?
#
loop_
_entity_poly.entity_id
_entity_poly.type
_entity_poly.pdbx_seq_one_letter_code
_entity_poly.pdbx_strand_id
1 'polypeptide(L)'
;MLRKLKSKFVLFNMLSVGLILFAMAFAVILTSYQRQQSETNKILDDTLFEDDKKGAPKLQIGAHDLENRFQNYAAFLVTIDSSGTVSSFLRDNMEIAQETLDLAVEYVETSNKTSGSIPDLNLTFKVVQNASDTRIAFLDTSIQDESFRHLVIILLFAVSLGLLLFLFVSIRLAKWSVKPVEQAWDQQRQFIADASHELKTPLTVILANTGIMMNHPSDTISDQIKWLRYIKEEADHMKKLIEDMLFLAKTDAGRSVIHMSPVQLSDLSFEVSLPFESIAFEKNILLETQIEDGLQVNGNIGQLKELISILLDNACKYTPAKETVVLSIFRIQDRIQLIVKNTGVVIPPDAKTHLFERFYRPDQSRNLETGGYGLGLAIAKSIVELHKGQIQVRSSSDEGTSFIVTLPVN
;
A
#
# COMPACT_ATOMS: atom_id res chain seq x y z
N MET A 1 -10.09 -12.12 8.22
CA MET A 1 -10.38 -11.51 6.91
C MET A 1 -9.14 -10.89 6.28
N LEU A 2 -8.40 -10.05 6.96
CA LEU A 2 -7.21 -9.33 6.48
C LEU A 2 -6.03 -10.23 6.06
N ARG A 3 -5.77 -11.33 6.78
CA ARG A 3 -4.76 -12.34 6.36
C ARG A 3 -5.06 -12.93 4.98
N LYS A 4 -6.35 -13.22 4.69
CA LYS A 4 -6.77 -13.72 3.37
C LYS A 4 -6.61 -12.66 2.29
N LEU A 5 -6.84 -11.37 2.62
CA LEU A 5 -6.64 -10.27 1.69
C LEU A 5 -5.15 -10.08 1.35
N LYS A 6 -4.26 -10.07 2.35
CA LYS A 6 -2.79 -10.03 2.18
C LYS A 6 -2.31 -11.18 1.28
N SER A 7 -2.76 -12.42 1.56
CA SER A 7 -2.38 -13.59 0.76
C SER A 7 -2.88 -13.51 -0.69
N LYS A 8 -4.13 -13.09 -0.92
CA LYS A 8 -4.68 -12.91 -2.28
C LYS A 8 -3.93 -11.84 -3.06
N PHE A 9 -3.56 -10.72 -2.42
CA PHE A 9 -2.80 -9.64 -3.04
C PHE A 9 -1.41 -10.12 -3.48
N VAL A 10 -0.68 -10.82 -2.59
CA VAL A 10 0.63 -11.39 -2.91
C VAL A 10 0.50 -12.43 -4.03
N LEU A 11 -0.49 -13.33 -3.97
CA LEU A 11 -0.71 -14.34 -5.00
C LEU A 11 -1.01 -13.73 -6.37
N PHE A 12 -1.89 -12.73 -6.43
CA PHE A 12 -2.22 -12.06 -7.69
C PHE A 12 -1.01 -11.38 -8.31
N ASN A 13 -0.23 -10.63 -7.50
CA ASN A 13 0.98 -9.98 -7.97
C ASN A 13 2.03 -11.00 -8.44
N MET A 14 2.22 -12.10 -7.71
CA MET A 14 3.16 -13.17 -8.09
C MET A 14 2.75 -13.83 -9.40
N LEU A 15 1.44 -14.12 -9.59
CA LEU A 15 0.95 -14.69 -10.84
C LEU A 15 1.15 -13.74 -12.02
N SER A 16 0.86 -12.46 -11.85
CA SER A 16 1.01 -11.46 -12.92
C SER A 16 2.47 -11.30 -13.36
N VAL A 17 3.38 -11.11 -12.39
CA VAL A 17 4.81 -10.93 -12.70
C VAL A 17 5.43 -12.26 -13.17
N GLY A 18 5.05 -13.39 -12.57
CA GLY A 18 5.50 -14.72 -13.01
C GLY A 18 5.15 -14.99 -14.47
N LEU A 19 3.93 -14.65 -14.89
CA LEU A 19 3.49 -14.82 -16.27
C LEU A 19 4.30 -13.93 -17.24
N ILE A 20 4.59 -12.69 -16.85
CA ILE A 20 5.39 -11.77 -17.68
C ILE A 20 6.83 -12.29 -17.81
N LEU A 21 7.47 -12.67 -16.70
CA LEU A 21 8.84 -13.19 -16.72
C LEU A 21 8.94 -14.49 -17.51
N PHE A 22 7.96 -15.38 -17.38
CA PHE A 22 7.90 -16.62 -18.15
C PHE A 22 7.72 -16.34 -19.66
N ALA A 23 6.82 -15.42 -20.03
CA ALA A 23 6.62 -15.05 -21.43
C ALA A 23 7.89 -14.43 -22.05
N MET A 24 8.58 -13.57 -21.30
CA MET A 24 9.86 -12.97 -21.73
C MET A 24 10.94 -14.04 -21.91
N ALA A 25 11.12 -14.94 -20.93
CA ALA A 25 12.10 -16.02 -21.01
C ALA A 25 11.79 -16.96 -22.19
N PHE A 26 10.53 -17.32 -22.37
CA PHE A 26 10.07 -18.13 -23.50
C PHE A 26 10.36 -17.46 -24.85
N ALA A 27 10.08 -16.15 -24.98
CA ALA A 27 10.38 -15.39 -26.21
C ALA A 27 11.88 -15.37 -26.51
N VAL A 28 12.73 -15.17 -25.50
CA VAL A 28 14.21 -15.17 -25.66
C VAL A 28 14.68 -16.57 -26.09
N ILE A 29 14.21 -17.63 -25.46
CA ILE A 29 14.57 -19.02 -25.82
C ILE A 29 14.14 -19.32 -27.25
N LEU A 30 12.90 -18.98 -27.61
CA LEU A 30 12.36 -19.24 -28.95
C LEU A 30 13.13 -18.47 -30.03
N THR A 31 13.39 -17.20 -29.82
CA THR A 31 14.15 -16.38 -30.79
C THR A 31 15.61 -16.86 -30.91
N SER A 32 16.25 -17.23 -29.81
CA SER A 32 17.61 -17.79 -29.82
C SER A 32 17.67 -19.13 -30.58
N TYR A 33 16.69 -20.01 -30.32
CA TYR A 33 16.59 -21.29 -31.03
C TYR A 33 16.37 -21.10 -32.54
N GLN A 34 15.45 -20.22 -32.95
CA GLN A 34 15.20 -19.92 -34.37
C GLN A 34 16.43 -19.33 -35.05
N ARG A 35 17.15 -18.44 -34.36
CA ARG A 35 18.38 -17.85 -34.87
C ARG A 35 19.47 -18.91 -35.06
N GLN A 36 19.69 -19.77 -34.06
CA GLN A 36 20.66 -20.87 -34.15
C GLN A 36 20.35 -21.79 -35.34
N GLN A 37 19.08 -22.18 -35.51
CA GLN A 37 18.67 -23.06 -36.61
C GLN A 37 18.84 -22.39 -37.98
N SER A 38 18.55 -21.07 -38.08
CA SER A 38 18.76 -20.31 -39.30
C SER A 38 20.25 -20.16 -39.66
N GLU A 39 21.12 -19.94 -38.65
CA GLU A 39 22.56 -19.87 -38.83
C GLU A 39 23.14 -21.21 -39.22
N THR A 40 22.74 -22.34 -38.57
CA THR A 40 23.12 -23.71 -38.93
C THR A 40 22.77 -24.03 -40.39
N ASN A 41 21.52 -23.75 -40.80
CA ASN A 41 21.10 -24.01 -42.17
C ASN A 41 21.89 -23.20 -43.20
N LYS A 42 22.19 -21.93 -42.90
CA LYS A 42 23.00 -21.06 -43.78
C LYS A 42 24.43 -21.63 -43.95
N ILE A 43 25.06 -22.05 -42.86
CA ILE A 43 26.42 -22.62 -42.90
C ILE A 43 26.43 -23.90 -43.71
N LEU A 44 25.47 -24.78 -43.53
CA LEU A 44 25.35 -25.99 -44.29
C LEU A 44 25.14 -25.72 -45.78
N ASP A 45 24.28 -24.74 -46.15
CA ASP A 45 24.06 -24.37 -47.53
C ASP A 45 25.30 -23.75 -48.17
N ASP A 46 26.01 -22.86 -47.44
CA ASP A 46 27.25 -22.25 -47.93
C ASP A 46 28.34 -23.32 -48.13
N THR A 47 28.43 -24.31 -47.21
CA THR A 47 29.37 -25.46 -47.36
C THR A 47 29.07 -26.32 -48.56
N LEU A 48 27.79 -26.61 -48.86
CA LEU A 48 27.38 -27.43 -50.02
C LEU A 48 27.74 -26.76 -51.37
N PHE A 49 27.68 -25.44 -51.45
CA PHE A 49 27.89 -24.71 -52.71
C PHE A 49 29.22 -24.00 -52.80
N GLU A 50 30.19 -24.20 -51.89
CA GLU A 50 31.48 -23.54 -51.87
C GLU A 50 32.34 -23.92 -53.10
N ASP A 51 32.25 -25.14 -53.57
CA ASP A 51 33.04 -25.65 -54.69
C ASP A 51 32.60 -25.05 -56.06
N ASP A 52 31.31 -24.72 -56.21
CA ASP A 52 30.76 -24.10 -57.42
C ASP A 52 31.20 -22.63 -57.55
N LYS A 53 31.61 -21.98 -56.46
CA LYS A 53 32.10 -20.58 -56.44
C LYS A 53 33.60 -20.44 -56.75
N LYS A 54 34.38 -21.51 -56.70
CA LYS A 54 35.85 -21.45 -57.04
C LYS A 54 36.12 -21.26 -58.52
N GLY A 55 35.11 -21.39 -59.41
CA GLY A 55 35.17 -21.15 -60.84
C GLY A 55 34.71 -19.75 -61.32
N ALA A 56 34.13 -18.95 -60.50
CA ALA A 56 33.61 -17.59 -60.85
C ALA A 56 34.62 -16.48 -60.54
N PRO A 57 34.79 -15.44 -61.41
CA PRO A 57 35.71 -14.35 -61.12
C PRO A 57 35.29 -13.64 -59.84
N LYS A 58 36.20 -13.57 -58.86
CA LYS A 58 36.01 -12.88 -57.56
C LYS A 58 35.60 -11.43 -57.81
N LEU A 59 34.34 -11.11 -57.74
CA LEU A 59 33.90 -9.76 -57.44
C LEU A 59 34.33 -9.40 -56.02
N GLN A 60 35.31 -8.54 -55.91
CA GLN A 60 35.88 -8.00 -54.69
C GLN A 60 34.89 -7.08 -53.99
N ILE A 61 33.82 -7.58 -53.43
CA ILE A 61 33.00 -6.82 -52.50
C ILE A 61 32.65 -7.76 -51.33
N GLY A 62 33.39 -7.60 -50.19
CA GLY A 62 33.05 -8.23 -48.92
C GLY A 62 33.66 -9.60 -48.58
N ALA A 63 34.69 -10.05 -49.33
CA ALA A 63 35.35 -11.35 -49.07
C ALA A 63 36.00 -11.48 -47.68
N HIS A 64 36.39 -10.38 -47.07
CA HIS A 64 37.07 -10.36 -45.74
C HIS A 64 36.12 -10.69 -44.56
N ASP A 65 34.82 -10.42 -44.70
CA ASP A 65 33.82 -10.74 -43.65
C ASP A 65 33.36 -12.21 -43.71
N LEU A 66 33.45 -12.86 -44.84
CA LEU A 66 33.06 -14.25 -45.02
C LEU A 66 34.16 -15.20 -44.51
N GLU A 67 35.43 -14.93 -44.85
CA GLU A 67 36.56 -15.74 -44.38
C GLU A 67 36.66 -15.77 -42.83
N ASN A 68 36.44 -14.64 -42.15
CA ASN A 68 36.46 -14.58 -40.68
C ASN A 68 35.25 -15.28 -40.02
N ARG A 69 34.10 -15.39 -40.70
CA ARG A 69 32.93 -16.10 -40.17
C ARG A 69 33.11 -17.62 -40.21
N PHE A 70 33.78 -18.14 -41.24
CA PHE A 70 33.96 -19.59 -41.39
C PHE A 70 35.11 -20.17 -40.53
N GLN A 71 36.03 -19.34 -40.01
CA GLN A 71 37.09 -19.81 -39.11
C GLN A 71 36.64 -20.35 -37.76
N ASN A 72 35.37 -20.03 -37.35
CA ASN A 72 34.84 -20.42 -36.06
C ASN A 72 33.91 -21.64 -36.06
N TYR A 73 33.51 -22.15 -37.24
CA TYR A 73 32.60 -23.25 -37.32
C TYR A 73 33.25 -24.50 -37.94
N ALA A 74 33.15 -25.64 -37.25
CA ALA A 74 33.66 -26.92 -37.71
C ALA A 74 32.70 -27.57 -38.72
N ALA A 75 32.63 -27.03 -39.94
CA ALA A 75 31.84 -27.63 -41.04
C ALA A 75 32.71 -28.33 -42.06
N PHE A 76 32.29 -29.45 -42.62
CA PHE A 76 33.03 -30.19 -43.64
C PHE A 76 32.09 -30.77 -44.69
N LEU A 77 32.59 -30.94 -45.91
CA LEU A 77 31.86 -31.49 -47.06
C LEU A 77 32.39 -32.87 -47.40
N VAL A 78 31.50 -33.81 -47.55
CA VAL A 78 31.76 -35.17 -48.05
C VAL A 78 31.11 -35.31 -49.42
N THR A 79 31.85 -35.73 -50.43
CA THR A 79 31.34 -36.02 -51.78
C THR A 79 31.41 -37.53 -52.00
N ILE A 80 30.30 -38.14 -52.33
CA ILE A 80 30.21 -39.58 -52.64
C ILE A 80 29.92 -39.73 -54.12
N ASP A 81 30.75 -40.53 -54.79
CA ASP A 81 30.63 -40.85 -56.21
C ASP A 81 29.47 -41.84 -56.46
N SER A 82 29.06 -41.96 -57.71
CA SER A 82 28.05 -42.96 -58.19
C SER A 82 28.39 -44.42 -57.90
N SER A 83 29.66 -44.73 -57.53
CA SER A 83 30.08 -46.04 -57.08
C SER A 83 29.94 -46.28 -55.57
N GLY A 84 29.48 -45.29 -54.80
CA GLY A 84 29.35 -45.38 -53.34
C GLY A 84 30.67 -45.16 -52.57
N THR A 85 31.73 -44.73 -53.28
CA THR A 85 33.01 -44.41 -52.63
C THR A 85 33.11 -42.93 -52.32
N VAL A 86 33.66 -42.59 -51.14
CA VAL A 86 33.98 -41.20 -50.78
C VAL A 86 35.03 -40.66 -51.73
N SER A 87 34.67 -39.77 -52.60
CA SER A 87 35.54 -39.26 -53.70
C SER A 87 36.37 -38.04 -53.31
N SER A 88 35.87 -37.21 -52.39
CA SER A 88 36.59 -36.05 -51.87
C SER A 88 36.11 -35.65 -50.47
N PHE A 89 37.04 -35.15 -49.68
CA PHE A 89 36.79 -34.55 -48.39
C PHE A 89 37.44 -33.16 -48.39
N LEU A 90 36.63 -32.17 -48.21
CA LEU A 90 37.11 -30.81 -48.30
C LEU A 90 36.99 -30.15 -46.91
N ARG A 91 38.19 -30.00 -46.28
CA ARG A 91 38.39 -28.96 -45.27
C ARG A 91 39.84 -28.65 -44.90
N ASP A 92 40.05 -27.40 -44.61
CA ASP A 92 41.35 -26.78 -44.33
C ASP A 92 41.68 -26.77 -42.83
N ASN A 93 41.32 -27.40 -41.88
CA ASN A 93 41.82 -27.29 -40.48
C ASN A 93 41.13 -28.20 -39.44
N MET A 94 40.62 -29.38 -39.82
CA MET A 94 40.05 -30.28 -38.85
C MET A 94 40.55 -31.70 -39.00
N GLU A 95 41.21 -32.22 -38.00
CA GLU A 95 41.47 -33.68 -37.89
C GLU A 95 40.19 -34.34 -37.35
N ILE A 96 39.34 -34.83 -38.24
CA ILE A 96 38.20 -35.70 -37.89
C ILE A 96 38.76 -37.14 -37.92
N ALA A 97 38.52 -37.88 -36.84
CA ALA A 97 38.85 -39.28 -36.82
C ALA A 97 38.07 -40.01 -37.93
N GLN A 98 38.78 -40.79 -38.72
CA GLN A 98 38.17 -41.55 -39.83
C GLN A 98 36.90 -42.34 -39.37
N GLU A 99 36.95 -42.91 -38.18
CA GLU A 99 35.86 -43.64 -37.55
C GLU A 99 34.59 -42.80 -37.36
N THR A 100 34.75 -41.51 -37.01
CA THR A 100 33.59 -40.56 -36.83
C THR A 100 33.00 -40.18 -38.19
N LEU A 101 33.83 -40.07 -39.22
CA LEU A 101 33.39 -39.80 -40.57
C LEU A 101 32.57 -40.97 -41.14
N ASP A 102 33.08 -42.19 -40.98
CA ASP A 102 32.45 -43.41 -41.50
C ASP A 102 31.10 -43.63 -40.81
N LEU A 103 30.98 -43.41 -39.47
CA LEU A 103 29.74 -43.48 -38.71
C LEU A 103 28.75 -42.41 -39.14
N ALA A 104 29.20 -41.18 -39.41
CA ALA A 104 28.32 -40.09 -39.85
C ALA A 104 27.74 -40.36 -41.25
N VAL A 105 28.55 -40.84 -42.17
CA VAL A 105 28.13 -41.19 -43.54
C VAL A 105 27.14 -42.38 -43.50
N GLU A 106 27.45 -43.46 -42.76
CA GLU A 106 26.59 -44.65 -42.59
C GLU A 106 25.22 -44.25 -42.03
N TYR A 107 25.20 -43.33 -41.03
CA TYR A 107 23.95 -42.82 -40.46
C TYR A 107 23.11 -42.07 -41.51
N VAL A 108 23.73 -41.20 -42.33
CA VAL A 108 23.01 -40.46 -43.36
C VAL A 108 22.44 -41.37 -44.41
N GLU A 109 23.22 -42.36 -44.91
CA GLU A 109 22.76 -43.33 -45.88
C GLU A 109 21.60 -44.19 -45.36
N THR A 110 21.69 -44.64 -44.09
CA THR A 110 20.65 -45.47 -43.48
C THR A 110 19.38 -44.67 -43.18
N SER A 111 19.51 -43.41 -42.80
CA SER A 111 18.37 -42.55 -42.42
C SER A 111 17.51 -42.10 -43.57
N ASN A 112 18.01 -42.12 -44.81
CA ASN A 112 17.39 -41.65 -46.06
C ASN A 112 16.77 -40.22 -45.95
N LYS A 113 17.36 -39.34 -45.09
CA LYS A 113 16.91 -37.99 -44.86
C LYS A 113 17.82 -37.01 -45.60
N THR A 114 17.20 -35.93 -46.13
CA THR A 114 17.96 -34.84 -46.79
C THR A 114 18.56 -33.81 -45.81
N SER A 115 18.14 -33.81 -44.55
CA SER A 115 18.72 -33.01 -43.48
C SER A 115 18.35 -33.58 -42.12
N GLY A 116 19.19 -33.38 -41.11
CA GLY A 116 18.95 -33.85 -39.77
C GLY A 116 20.12 -33.59 -38.81
N SER A 117 19.96 -34.06 -37.58
CA SER A 117 21.00 -34.05 -36.55
C SER A 117 21.36 -35.51 -36.17
N ILE A 118 22.64 -35.75 -35.90
CA ILE A 118 23.20 -36.98 -35.34
C ILE A 118 23.60 -36.68 -33.90
N PRO A 119 22.71 -36.88 -32.90
CA PRO A 119 22.93 -36.45 -31.53
C PRO A 119 24.21 -37.05 -30.89
N ASP A 120 24.49 -38.31 -31.19
CA ASP A 120 25.63 -39.04 -30.60
C ASP A 120 26.99 -38.48 -31.06
N LEU A 121 27.03 -37.83 -32.22
CA LEU A 121 28.22 -37.20 -32.78
C LEU A 121 28.20 -35.68 -32.67
N ASN A 122 27.13 -35.05 -32.17
CA ASN A 122 26.87 -33.62 -32.18
C ASN A 122 27.01 -32.97 -33.55
N LEU A 123 26.64 -33.72 -34.61
CA LEU A 123 26.68 -33.29 -35.99
C LEU A 123 25.29 -33.00 -36.53
N THR A 124 25.16 -31.92 -37.28
CA THR A 124 23.97 -31.63 -38.11
C THR A 124 24.39 -31.72 -39.58
N PHE A 125 23.54 -32.37 -40.40
CA PHE A 125 23.87 -32.60 -41.80
C PHE A 125 22.79 -32.12 -42.75
N LYS A 126 23.23 -31.85 -44.00
CA LYS A 126 22.34 -31.57 -45.13
C LYS A 126 22.89 -32.25 -46.40
N VAL A 127 22.00 -32.91 -47.13
CA VAL A 127 22.33 -33.70 -48.32
C VAL A 127 21.77 -33.03 -49.57
N VAL A 128 22.60 -32.95 -50.61
CA VAL A 128 22.19 -32.59 -51.95
C VAL A 128 22.65 -33.67 -52.92
N GLN A 129 21.68 -34.21 -53.66
CA GLN A 129 21.96 -35.23 -54.68
C GLN A 129 21.97 -34.54 -56.05
N ASN A 130 23.12 -34.65 -56.74
CA ASN A 130 23.27 -34.23 -58.12
C ASN A 130 23.24 -35.50 -59.05
N ALA A 131 23.20 -35.27 -60.33
CA ALA A 131 23.16 -36.40 -61.31
C ALA A 131 24.44 -37.27 -61.30
N SER A 132 25.58 -36.74 -60.83
CA SER A 132 26.91 -37.37 -60.86
C SER A 132 27.47 -37.73 -59.46
N ASP A 133 27.02 -37.01 -58.41
CA ASP A 133 27.57 -37.07 -57.09
C ASP A 133 26.53 -36.77 -56.02
N THR A 134 26.72 -37.31 -54.79
CA THR A 134 25.94 -36.93 -53.61
C THR A 134 26.86 -36.14 -52.69
N ARG A 135 26.46 -34.88 -52.36
CA ARG A 135 27.18 -33.99 -51.48
C ARG A 135 26.50 -33.96 -50.12
N ILE A 136 27.26 -34.14 -49.05
CA ILE A 136 26.81 -34.12 -47.67
C ILE A 136 27.63 -33.08 -46.94
N ALA A 137 27.00 -31.99 -46.50
CA ALA A 137 27.59 -31.03 -45.56
C ALA A 137 27.28 -31.47 -44.13
N PHE A 138 28.32 -31.48 -43.31
CA PHE A 138 28.23 -31.69 -41.87
C PHE A 138 28.67 -30.45 -41.11
N LEU A 139 28.05 -30.16 -40.00
CA LEU A 139 28.39 -29.07 -39.09
C LEU A 139 28.43 -29.61 -37.65
N ASP A 140 29.54 -29.39 -36.95
CA ASP A 140 29.60 -29.68 -35.51
C ASP A 140 28.85 -28.59 -34.74
N THR A 141 27.79 -28.98 -34.04
CA THR A 141 26.93 -28.12 -33.26
C THR A 141 27.22 -28.13 -31.78
N SER A 142 28.28 -28.82 -31.31
CA SER A 142 28.61 -29.01 -29.90
C SER A 142 28.74 -27.68 -29.15
N ILE A 143 29.47 -26.70 -29.70
CA ILE A 143 29.67 -25.37 -29.07
C ILE A 143 28.37 -24.57 -29.04
N GLN A 144 27.55 -24.68 -30.09
CA GLN A 144 26.28 -23.99 -30.19
C GLN A 144 25.25 -24.54 -29.21
N ASP A 145 25.17 -25.86 -29.08
CA ASP A 145 24.26 -26.55 -28.17
C ASP A 145 24.67 -26.30 -26.70
N GLU A 146 25.98 -26.28 -26.43
CA GLU A 146 26.50 -25.91 -25.12
C GLU A 146 26.15 -24.45 -24.76
N SER A 147 26.35 -23.52 -25.69
CA SER A 147 26.01 -22.11 -25.52
C SER A 147 24.52 -21.90 -25.28
N PHE A 148 23.66 -22.63 -26.04
CA PHE A 148 22.22 -22.60 -25.86
C PHE A 148 21.80 -23.16 -24.49
N ARG A 149 22.38 -24.27 -24.07
CA ARG A 149 22.14 -24.84 -22.73
C ARG A 149 22.53 -23.88 -21.61
N HIS A 150 23.70 -23.23 -21.72
CA HIS A 150 24.11 -22.19 -20.77
C HIS A 150 23.13 -21.02 -20.72
N LEU A 151 22.66 -20.53 -21.86
CA LEU A 151 21.63 -19.48 -21.93
C LEU A 151 20.37 -19.88 -21.19
N VAL A 152 19.85 -21.10 -21.41
CA VAL A 152 18.66 -21.61 -20.72
C VAL A 152 18.87 -21.67 -19.21
N ILE A 153 20.02 -22.18 -18.75
CA ILE A 153 20.35 -22.26 -17.31
C ILE A 153 20.41 -20.88 -16.68
N ILE A 154 21.09 -19.92 -17.34
CA ILE A 154 21.20 -18.54 -16.87
C ILE A 154 19.80 -17.89 -16.78
N LEU A 155 18.96 -18.08 -17.79
CA LEU A 155 17.58 -17.55 -17.77
C LEU A 155 16.74 -18.16 -16.65
N LEU A 156 16.81 -19.47 -16.45
CA LEU A 156 16.10 -20.12 -15.34
C LEU A 156 16.55 -19.59 -13.98
N PHE A 157 17.86 -19.41 -13.80
CA PHE A 157 18.41 -18.83 -12.58
C PHE A 157 17.95 -17.37 -12.39
N ALA A 158 18.02 -16.54 -13.44
CA ALA A 158 17.61 -15.16 -13.41
C ALA A 158 16.11 -15.00 -13.10
N VAL A 159 15.24 -15.82 -13.72
CA VAL A 159 13.80 -15.83 -13.44
C VAL A 159 13.52 -16.27 -12.01
N SER A 160 14.19 -17.32 -11.53
CA SER A 160 14.03 -17.81 -10.16
C SER A 160 14.45 -16.76 -9.13
N LEU A 161 15.60 -16.12 -9.33
CA LEU A 161 16.08 -15.05 -8.46
C LEU A 161 15.14 -13.84 -8.51
N GLY A 162 14.68 -13.46 -9.70
CA GLY A 162 13.72 -12.38 -9.90
C GLY A 162 12.40 -12.64 -9.15
N LEU A 163 11.86 -13.86 -9.22
CA LEU A 163 10.66 -14.25 -8.49
C LEU A 163 10.84 -14.21 -6.98
N LEU A 164 12.00 -14.64 -6.46
CA LEU A 164 12.32 -14.58 -5.02
C LEU A 164 12.40 -13.13 -4.53
N LEU A 165 13.11 -12.26 -5.25
CA LEU A 165 13.21 -10.85 -4.92
C LEU A 165 11.83 -10.18 -4.97
N PHE A 166 11.05 -10.47 -6.00
CA PHE A 166 9.70 -9.93 -6.14
C PHE A 166 8.75 -10.43 -5.05
N LEU A 167 8.87 -11.68 -4.62
CA LEU A 167 8.11 -12.21 -3.47
C LEU A 167 8.40 -11.42 -2.20
N PHE A 168 9.67 -11.13 -1.93
CA PHE A 168 10.06 -10.32 -0.77
C PHE A 168 9.44 -8.92 -0.82
N VAL A 169 9.55 -8.25 -1.97
CA VAL A 169 8.97 -6.91 -2.18
C VAL A 169 7.44 -6.95 -2.05
N SER A 170 6.79 -7.94 -2.66
CA SER A 170 5.34 -8.11 -2.63
C SER A 170 4.80 -8.32 -1.21
N ILE A 171 5.50 -9.10 -0.37
CA ILE A 171 5.13 -9.27 1.04
C ILE A 171 5.26 -7.95 1.82
N ARG A 172 6.34 -7.19 1.58
CA ARG A 172 6.54 -5.87 2.23
C ARG A 172 5.47 -4.88 1.81
N LEU A 173 5.18 -4.80 0.51
CA LEU A 173 4.16 -3.93 -0.04
C LEU A 173 2.75 -4.28 0.46
N ALA A 174 2.41 -5.57 0.50
CA ALA A 174 1.13 -6.05 1.04
C ALA A 174 0.94 -5.68 2.51
N LYS A 175 2.00 -5.80 3.34
CA LYS A 175 1.96 -5.36 4.74
C LYS A 175 1.73 -3.86 4.86
N TRP A 176 2.44 -3.06 4.08
CA TRP A 176 2.34 -1.60 4.11
C TRP A 176 0.97 -1.11 3.64
N SER A 177 0.47 -1.63 2.51
CA SER A 177 -0.83 -1.22 1.94
C SER A 177 -2.04 -1.64 2.78
N VAL A 178 -1.97 -2.75 3.51
CA VAL A 178 -3.09 -3.25 4.30
C VAL A 178 -3.09 -2.69 5.73
N LYS A 179 -1.96 -2.18 6.23
CA LYS A 179 -1.84 -1.62 7.58
C LYS A 179 -2.86 -0.52 7.89
N PRO A 180 -3.10 0.49 7.01
CA PRO A 180 -4.10 1.53 7.29
C PRO A 180 -5.53 0.97 7.41
N VAL A 181 -5.88 -0.02 6.58
CA VAL A 181 -7.19 -0.67 6.64
C VAL A 181 -7.35 -1.48 7.94
N GLU A 182 -6.29 -2.15 8.39
CA GLU A 182 -6.27 -2.88 9.66
C GLU A 182 -6.50 -1.92 10.85
N GLN A 183 -5.78 -0.80 10.87
CA GLN A 183 -5.94 0.23 11.89
C GLN A 183 -7.36 0.83 11.91
N ALA A 184 -7.90 1.19 10.74
CA ALA A 184 -9.26 1.71 10.64
C ALA A 184 -10.31 0.69 11.12
N TRP A 185 -10.11 -0.60 10.79
CA TRP A 185 -11.01 -1.66 11.24
C TRP A 185 -10.95 -1.88 12.75
N ASP A 186 -9.75 -1.88 13.34
CA ASP A 186 -9.60 -2.04 14.78
C ASP A 186 -10.16 -0.84 15.54
N GLN A 187 -9.95 0.38 15.05
CA GLN A 187 -10.57 1.59 15.60
C GLN A 187 -12.11 1.53 15.53
N GLN A 188 -12.67 1.05 14.42
CA GLN A 188 -14.12 0.91 14.29
C GLN A 188 -14.68 -0.15 15.27
N ARG A 189 -13.99 -1.28 15.44
CA ARG A 189 -14.39 -2.30 16.41
C ARG A 189 -14.33 -1.79 17.84
N GLN A 190 -13.27 -1.08 18.19
CA GLN A 190 -13.11 -0.47 19.50
C GLN A 190 -14.24 0.56 19.75
N PHE A 191 -14.51 1.43 18.77
CA PHE A 191 -15.60 2.40 18.85
C PHE A 191 -16.97 1.75 19.13
N ILE A 192 -17.29 0.64 18.47
CA ILE A 192 -18.56 -0.08 18.71
C ILE A 192 -18.60 -0.71 20.10
N ALA A 193 -17.47 -1.27 20.56
CA ALA A 193 -17.37 -1.88 21.88
C ALA A 193 -17.57 -0.83 22.99
N ASP A 194 -16.82 0.28 22.89
CA ASP A 194 -16.89 1.37 23.87
C ASP A 194 -18.29 2.01 23.89
N ALA A 195 -18.89 2.25 22.72
CA ALA A 195 -20.25 2.74 22.59
C ALA A 195 -21.27 1.83 23.30
N SER A 196 -21.11 0.52 23.13
CA SER A 196 -22.01 -0.45 23.75
C SER A 196 -21.87 -0.42 25.28
N HIS A 197 -20.66 -0.24 25.80
CA HIS A 197 -20.41 -0.10 27.23
C HIS A 197 -21.00 1.20 27.79
N GLU A 198 -20.76 2.32 27.12
CA GLU A 198 -21.22 3.64 27.56
C GLU A 198 -22.75 3.81 27.45
N LEU A 199 -23.43 3.07 26.58
CA LEU A 199 -24.90 3.03 26.50
C LEU A 199 -25.52 2.08 27.55
N LYS A 200 -24.83 1.03 27.95
CA LYS A 200 -25.35 0.06 28.89
C LYS A 200 -25.51 0.64 30.30
N THR A 201 -24.55 1.47 30.74
CA THR A 201 -24.55 2.06 32.08
C THR A 201 -25.78 2.93 32.35
N PRO A 202 -26.09 3.99 31.57
CA PRO A 202 -27.25 4.83 31.78
C PRO A 202 -28.56 4.04 31.62
N LEU A 203 -28.62 3.09 30.69
CA LEU A 203 -29.77 2.22 30.54
C LEU A 203 -30.04 1.39 31.82
N THR A 204 -29.03 0.88 32.46
CA THR A 204 -29.14 0.14 33.72
C THR A 204 -29.68 1.04 34.85
N VAL A 205 -29.21 2.30 34.90
CA VAL A 205 -29.67 3.29 35.88
C VAL A 205 -31.17 3.62 35.65
N ILE A 206 -31.58 3.83 34.39
CA ILE A 206 -32.97 4.05 34.01
C ILE A 206 -33.84 2.87 34.46
N LEU A 207 -33.43 1.64 34.13
CA LEU A 207 -34.17 0.42 34.51
C LEU A 207 -34.25 0.25 36.04
N ALA A 208 -33.20 0.52 36.77
CA ALA A 208 -33.18 0.44 38.22
C ALA A 208 -34.13 1.45 38.88
N ASN A 209 -34.08 2.72 38.44
CA ASN A 209 -34.97 3.76 38.94
C ASN A 209 -36.43 3.47 38.61
N THR A 210 -36.71 2.98 37.38
CA THR A 210 -38.06 2.55 36.99
C THR A 210 -38.54 1.39 37.86
N GLY A 211 -37.67 0.41 38.16
CA GLY A 211 -37.99 -0.71 39.05
C GLY A 211 -38.34 -0.25 40.50
N ILE A 212 -37.59 0.75 41.02
CA ILE A 212 -37.90 1.35 42.33
C ILE A 212 -39.30 1.96 42.32
N MET A 213 -39.63 2.76 41.30
CA MET A 213 -40.98 3.39 41.17
C MET A 213 -42.09 2.36 41.06
N MET A 214 -41.91 1.30 40.29
CA MET A 214 -42.90 0.23 40.13
C MET A 214 -43.14 -0.55 41.42
N ASN A 215 -42.18 -0.64 42.33
CA ASN A 215 -42.32 -1.32 43.62
C ASN A 215 -42.99 -0.45 44.68
N HIS A 216 -43.27 0.84 44.40
CA HIS A 216 -43.94 1.76 45.28
C HIS A 216 -45.16 2.41 44.59
N PRO A 217 -46.18 1.62 44.22
CA PRO A 217 -47.29 2.09 43.42
C PRO A 217 -48.27 3.05 44.15
N SER A 218 -48.16 3.08 45.49
CA SER A 218 -48.97 4.00 46.32
C SER A 218 -48.31 5.36 46.55
N ASP A 219 -47.04 5.55 46.19
CA ASP A 219 -46.37 6.83 46.32
C ASP A 219 -46.95 7.86 45.33
N THR A 220 -46.96 9.12 45.75
CA THR A 220 -47.37 10.21 44.86
C THR A 220 -46.26 10.52 43.85
N ILE A 221 -46.63 11.18 42.74
CA ILE A 221 -45.64 11.67 41.77
C ILE A 221 -44.57 12.57 42.44
N SER A 222 -45.00 13.34 43.44
CA SER A 222 -44.14 14.22 44.22
C SER A 222 -43.06 13.44 44.97
N ASP A 223 -43.41 12.29 45.52
CA ASP A 223 -42.46 11.42 46.26
C ASP A 223 -41.46 10.73 45.30
N GLN A 224 -41.93 10.46 44.07
CA GLN A 224 -41.16 9.79 43.04
C GLN A 224 -40.33 10.76 42.12
N ILE A 225 -40.48 12.09 42.27
CA ILE A 225 -39.87 13.11 41.39
C ILE A 225 -38.36 12.97 41.29
N LYS A 226 -37.69 12.49 42.35
CA LYS A 226 -36.24 12.27 42.38
C LYS A 226 -35.83 11.19 41.35
N TRP A 227 -36.56 10.08 41.29
CA TRP A 227 -36.31 8.96 40.38
C TRP A 227 -36.59 9.36 38.94
N LEU A 228 -37.70 10.10 38.72
CA LEU A 228 -38.04 10.64 37.41
C LEU A 228 -36.96 11.59 36.89
N ARG A 229 -36.36 12.41 37.79
CA ARG A 229 -35.26 13.31 37.42
C ARG A 229 -34.02 12.51 36.98
N TYR A 230 -33.63 11.50 37.73
CA TYR A 230 -32.52 10.63 37.33
C TYR A 230 -32.77 9.92 36.02
N ILE A 231 -33.97 9.41 35.78
CA ILE A 231 -34.35 8.77 34.49
C ILE A 231 -34.21 9.79 33.36
N LYS A 232 -34.67 11.00 33.57
CA LYS A 232 -34.61 12.08 32.57
C LYS A 232 -33.15 12.46 32.27
N GLU A 233 -32.34 12.67 33.30
CA GLU A 233 -30.93 13.03 33.18
C GLU A 233 -30.19 11.95 32.39
N GLU A 234 -30.38 10.68 32.69
CA GLU A 234 -29.72 9.59 31.95
C GLU A 234 -30.22 9.45 30.51
N ALA A 235 -31.53 9.72 30.25
CA ALA A 235 -32.05 9.73 28.89
C ALA A 235 -31.46 10.90 28.08
N ASP A 236 -31.32 12.10 28.66
CA ASP A 236 -30.71 13.25 28.02
C ASP A 236 -29.20 12.99 27.75
N HIS A 237 -28.48 12.33 28.67
CA HIS A 237 -27.11 11.88 28.48
C HIS A 237 -26.99 10.87 27.30
N MET A 238 -27.86 9.87 27.24
CA MET A 238 -27.87 8.90 26.14
C MET A 238 -28.14 9.58 24.79
N LYS A 239 -29.08 10.52 24.75
CA LYS A 239 -29.40 11.30 23.55
C LYS A 239 -28.16 12.01 23.03
N LYS A 240 -27.45 12.75 23.91
CA LYS A 240 -26.22 13.46 23.56
C LYS A 240 -25.15 12.50 23.05
N LEU A 241 -24.93 11.38 23.75
CA LEU A 241 -23.97 10.36 23.33
C LEU A 241 -24.24 9.86 21.90
N ILE A 242 -25.51 9.58 21.58
CA ILE A 242 -25.93 9.12 20.25
C ILE A 242 -25.70 10.22 19.20
N GLU A 243 -26.04 11.48 19.50
CA GLU A 243 -25.78 12.64 18.61
C GLU A 243 -24.28 12.80 18.31
N ASP A 244 -23.44 12.74 19.34
CA ASP A 244 -21.97 12.80 19.25
C ASP A 244 -21.39 11.66 18.38
N MET A 245 -21.87 10.44 18.59
CA MET A 245 -21.49 9.28 17.78
C MET A 245 -21.90 9.41 16.32
N LEU A 246 -23.14 9.88 16.07
CA LEU A 246 -23.63 10.10 14.70
C LEU A 246 -22.85 11.21 13.99
N PHE A 247 -22.45 12.27 14.70
CA PHE A 247 -21.60 13.32 14.15
C PHE A 247 -20.26 12.75 13.70
N LEU A 248 -19.58 11.99 14.57
CA LEU A 248 -18.29 11.36 14.24
C LEU A 248 -18.41 10.37 13.08
N ALA A 249 -19.46 9.54 13.07
CA ALA A 249 -19.69 8.58 12.00
C ALA A 249 -19.97 9.23 10.63
N LYS A 250 -20.71 10.35 10.60
CA LYS A 250 -20.95 11.13 9.37
C LYS A 250 -19.66 11.78 8.87
N THR A 251 -18.84 12.31 9.77
CA THR A 251 -17.56 12.95 9.45
C THR A 251 -16.59 11.94 8.85
N ASP A 252 -16.43 10.76 9.46
CA ASP A 252 -15.58 9.68 8.94
C ASP A 252 -16.00 9.21 7.54
N ALA A 253 -17.31 9.16 7.29
CA ALA A 253 -17.85 8.75 6.00
C ALA A 253 -17.64 9.82 4.90
N GLY A 254 -17.08 10.99 5.21
CA GLY A 254 -16.95 12.12 4.28
C GLY A 254 -18.32 12.63 3.76
N ARG A 255 -19.40 12.31 4.46
CA ARG A 255 -20.78 12.65 4.05
C ARG A 255 -21.32 13.94 4.68
N SER A 256 -20.50 14.61 5.48
CA SER A 256 -20.89 15.90 6.06
C SER A 256 -20.87 16.97 4.97
N VAL A 257 -22.01 17.22 4.34
CA VAL A 257 -22.20 18.44 3.54
C VAL A 257 -22.29 19.59 4.53
N ILE A 258 -21.15 20.28 4.75
CA ILE A 258 -21.08 21.40 5.67
C ILE A 258 -21.34 22.67 4.89
N HIS A 259 -22.34 23.41 5.31
CA HIS A 259 -22.57 24.75 4.77
C HIS A 259 -21.61 25.71 5.46
N MET A 260 -20.58 26.14 4.74
CA MET A 260 -19.59 27.10 5.20
C MET A 260 -20.08 28.49 4.87
N SER A 261 -20.00 29.41 5.83
CA SER A 261 -20.32 30.82 5.68
C SER A 261 -19.34 31.69 6.50
N PRO A 262 -19.22 32.99 6.19
CA PRO A 262 -18.44 33.86 7.02
C PRO A 262 -19.05 33.97 8.43
N VAL A 263 -18.24 33.67 9.46
CA VAL A 263 -18.62 33.67 10.88
C VAL A 263 -17.75 34.67 11.63
N GLN A 264 -18.35 35.61 12.36
CA GLN A 264 -17.65 36.49 13.28
C GLN A 264 -17.22 35.70 14.52
N LEU A 265 -15.98 35.23 14.50
CA LEU A 265 -15.48 34.34 15.54
C LEU A 265 -15.33 35.04 16.89
N SER A 266 -14.97 36.32 16.89
CA SER A 266 -14.89 37.15 18.10
C SER A 266 -16.22 37.19 18.84
N ASP A 267 -17.31 37.57 18.13
CA ASP A 267 -18.64 37.68 18.70
C ASP A 267 -19.17 36.34 19.17
N LEU A 268 -19.00 35.29 18.32
CA LEU A 268 -19.40 33.94 18.65
C LEU A 268 -18.73 33.43 19.93
N SER A 269 -17.42 33.67 20.04
CA SER A 269 -16.63 33.19 21.20
C SER A 269 -17.03 33.90 22.48
N PHE A 270 -17.30 35.19 22.41
CA PHE A 270 -17.83 35.95 23.53
C PHE A 270 -19.22 35.43 23.94
N GLU A 271 -20.15 35.26 22.98
CA GLU A 271 -21.49 34.73 23.27
C GLU A 271 -21.42 33.35 23.93
N VAL A 272 -20.54 32.45 23.44
CA VAL A 272 -20.39 31.12 23.98
C VAL A 272 -19.75 31.09 25.37
N SER A 273 -18.91 32.07 25.70
CA SER A 273 -18.25 32.13 27.02
C SER A 273 -19.19 32.58 28.15
N LEU A 274 -20.23 33.34 27.85
CA LEU A 274 -21.14 33.90 28.87
C LEU A 274 -21.78 32.86 29.80
N PRO A 275 -22.35 31.74 29.35
CA PRO A 275 -22.88 30.71 30.23
C PRO A 275 -21.82 30.07 31.14
N PHE A 276 -20.56 30.03 30.70
CA PHE A 276 -19.47 29.47 31.48
C PHE A 276 -19.02 30.36 32.63
N GLU A 277 -19.32 31.66 32.62
CA GLU A 277 -19.07 32.55 33.77
C GLU A 277 -19.82 32.06 35.05
N SER A 278 -21.08 31.66 34.89
CA SER A 278 -21.87 31.09 35.99
C SER A 278 -21.31 29.79 36.49
N ILE A 279 -20.90 28.89 35.55
CA ILE A 279 -20.31 27.61 35.90
C ILE A 279 -18.95 27.78 36.62
N ALA A 280 -18.13 28.69 36.14
CA ALA A 280 -16.86 29.03 36.76
C ALA A 280 -17.04 29.63 38.16
N PHE A 281 -18.02 30.53 38.32
CA PHE A 281 -18.36 31.11 39.60
C PHE A 281 -18.79 30.05 40.62
N GLU A 282 -19.68 29.16 40.25
CA GLU A 282 -20.12 28.06 41.13
C GLU A 282 -18.97 27.11 41.55
N LYS A 283 -17.97 26.94 40.69
CA LYS A 283 -16.77 26.14 40.97
C LYS A 283 -15.62 26.91 41.61
N ASN A 284 -15.81 28.22 41.93
CA ASN A 284 -14.74 29.08 42.38
C ASN A 284 -13.51 29.16 41.45
N ILE A 285 -13.74 29.18 40.13
CA ILE A 285 -12.74 29.29 39.07
C ILE A 285 -12.81 30.73 38.52
N LEU A 286 -11.68 31.32 38.19
CA LEU A 286 -11.63 32.59 37.46
C LEU A 286 -11.68 32.30 35.96
N LEU A 287 -12.69 32.83 35.27
CA LEU A 287 -12.78 32.77 33.79
C LEU A 287 -12.40 34.16 33.22
N GLU A 288 -11.35 34.18 32.39
CA GLU A 288 -10.89 35.38 31.68
C GLU A 288 -11.07 35.23 30.18
N THR A 289 -11.47 36.29 29.50
CA THR A 289 -11.60 36.32 28.03
C THR A 289 -10.69 37.41 27.47
N GLN A 290 -9.87 37.01 26.48
CA GLN A 290 -8.92 37.88 25.76
C GLN A 290 -9.18 37.72 24.26
N ILE A 291 -10.19 38.40 23.74
CA ILE A 291 -10.70 38.24 22.38
C ILE A 291 -10.36 39.51 21.60
N GLU A 292 -9.58 39.34 20.52
CA GLU A 292 -9.35 40.42 19.55
C GLU A 292 -10.61 40.62 18.70
N ASP A 293 -11.00 41.85 18.51
CA ASP A 293 -12.23 42.23 17.81
C ASP A 293 -12.15 41.98 16.29
N GLY A 294 -13.29 41.70 15.68
CA GLY A 294 -13.45 41.66 14.22
C GLY A 294 -12.82 40.45 13.50
N LEU A 295 -12.47 39.40 14.24
CA LEU A 295 -11.93 38.20 13.65
C LEU A 295 -13.02 37.38 12.97
N GLN A 296 -12.81 37.04 11.68
CA GLN A 296 -13.75 36.30 10.86
C GLN A 296 -13.11 35.06 10.26
N VAL A 297 -13.84 33.96 10.26
CA VAL A 297 -13.46 32.68 9.61
C VAL A 297 -14.58 32.20 8.72
N ASN A 298 -14.25 31.41 7.67
CA ASN A 298 -15.22 30.69 6.89
C ASN A 298 -15.53 29.35 7.58
N GLY A 299 -16.75 29.19 8.09
CA GLY A 299 -17.08 28.02 8.87
C GLY A 299 -18.57 27.79 9.04
N ASN A 300 -18.90 26.72 9.74
CA ASN A 300 -20.25 26.42 10.20
C ASN A 300 -20.42 26.95 11.63
N ILE A 301 -21.32 27.89 11.82
CA ILE A 301 -21.53 28.57 13.11
C ILE A 301 -21.87 27.59 14.24
N GLY A 302 -22.70 26.57 13.97
CA GLY A 302 -23.09 25.57 14.98
C GLY A 302 -21.91 24.70 15.43
N GLN A 303 -21.06 24.27 14.47
CA GLN A 303 -19.86 23.49 14.78
C GLN A 303 -18.81 24.31 15.50
N LEU A 304 -18.58 25.55 15.09
CA LEU A 304 -17.64 26.46 15.79
C LEU A 304 -18.12 26.76 17.22
N LYS A 305 -19.42 26.96 17.43
CA LYS A 305 -20.04 27.10 18.75
C LYS A 305 -19.80 25.85 19.61
N GLU A 306 -19.99 24.67 19.04
CA GLU A 306 -19.76 23.38 19.71
C GLU A 306 -18.29 23.18 20.07
N LEU A 307 -17.35 23.50 19.15
CA LEU A 307 -15.93 23.46 19.40
C LEU A 307 -15.51 24.27 20.61
N ILE A 308 -15.95 25.54 20.68
CA ILE A 308 -15.62 26.46 21.78
C ILE A 308 -16.24 25.93 23.08
N SER A 309 -17.51 25.49 23.03
CA SER A 309 -18.21 24.93 24.19
C SER A 309 -17.49 23.69 24.76
N ILE A 310 -17.06 22.76 23.89
CA ILE A 310 -16.31 21.56 24.30
C ILE A 310 -15.01 21.93 25.00
N LEU A 311 -14.25 22.90 24.47
CA LEU A 311 -12.97 23.30 25.04
C LEU A 311 -13.16 24.01 26.38
N LEU A 312 -14.16 24.89 26.51
CA LEU A 312 -14.49 25.59 27.74
C LEU A 312 -15.04 24.66 28.80
N ASP A 313 -15.97 23.73 28.43
CA ASP A 313 -16.49 22.70 29.35
C ASP A 313 -15.34 21.86 29.90
N ASN A 314 -14.44 21.40 29.02
CA ASN A 314 -13.26 20.63 29.41
C ASN A 314 -12.39 21.42 30.39
N ALA A 315 -12.10 22.68 30.09
CA ALA A 315 -11.30 23.53 30.96
C ALA A 315 -11.95 23.73 32.33
N CYS A 316 -13.22 24.15 32.38
CA CYS A 316 -13.96 24.36 33.64
C CYS A 316 -14.15 23.07 34.47
N LYS A 317 -14.15 21.92 33.81
CA LYS A 317 -14.32 20.61 34.43
C LYS A 317 -13.08 20.14 35.15
N TYR A 318 -11.91 20.37 34.55
CA TYR A 318 -10.63 19.87 35.09
C TYR A 318 -9.85 20.93 35.84
N THR A 319 -10.33 22.17 35.95
CA THR A 319 -9.68 23.21 36.70
C THR A 319 -10.07 23.12 38.18
N PRO A 320 -9.09 23.07 39.11
CA PRO A 320 -9.37 23.13 40.54
C PRO A 320 -9.93 24.50 40.97
N ALA A 321 -10.60 24.50 42.11
CA ALA A 321 -11.08 25.78 42.69
C ALA A 321 -9.92 26.77 42.96
N LYS A 322 -10.15 28.04 42.74
CA LYS A 322 -9.18 29.15 42.84
C LYS A 322 -8.13 29.22 41.72
N GLU A 323 -8.25 28.41 40.74
CA GLU A 323 -7.42 28.41 39.53
C GLU A 323 -8.12 29.18 38.40
N THR A 324 -7.43 29.36 37.27
CA THR A 324 -7.89 30.24 36.19
C THR A 324 -8.09 29.45 34.89
N VAL A 325 -9.16 29.81 34.17
CA VAL A 325 -9.40 29.42 32.77
C VAL A 325 -9.32 30.69 31.92
N VAL A 326 -8.55 30.66 30.84
CA VAL A 326 -8.38 31.79 29.92
C VAL A 326 -8.80 31.34 28.51
N LEU A 327 -9.75 32.07 27.92
CA LEU A 327 -10.09 31.97 26.50
C LEU A 327 -9.39 33.14 25.78
N SER A 328 -8.44 32.83 24.89
CA SER A 328 -7.74 33.83 24.09
C SER A 328 -7.98 33.58 22.60
N ILE A 329 -8.29 34.63 21.85
CA ILE A 329 -8.46 34.56 20.39
C ILE A 329 -7.77 35.77 19.76
N PHE A 330 -6.86 35.52 18.83
CA PHE A 330 -6.10 36.54 18.16
C PHE A 330 -5.60 36.09 16.80
N ARG A 331 -5.23 37.04 15.97
CA ARG A 331 -4.70 36.78 14.63
C ARG A 331 -3.19 36.65 14.66
N ILE A 332 -2.69 35.59 14.01
CA ILE A 332 -1.26 35.40 13.73
C ILE A 332 -1.09 35.24 12.22
N GLN A 333 -0.55 36.22 11.56
CA GLN A 333 -0.37 36.25 10.10
C GLN A 333 -1.70 35.94 9.36
N ASP A 334 -1.76 34.85 8.59
CA ASP A 334 -2.93 34.43 7.82
C ASP A 334 -3.77 33.36 8.56
N ARG A 335 -3.67 33.31 9.89
CA ARG A 335 -4.40 32.33 10.71
C ARG A 335 -4.96 32.99 11.96
N ILE A 336 -6.05 32.43 12.47
CA ILE A 336 -6.60 32.82 13.78
C ILE A 336 -6.27 31.68 14.74
N GLN A 337 -5.71 32.04 15.89
CA GLN A 337 -5.54 31.13 17.01
C GLN A 337 -6.61 31.35 18.06
N LEU A 338 -7.29 30.27 18.43
CA LEU A 338 -8.17 30.14 19.57
C LEU A 338 -7.48 29.29 20.60
N ILE A 339 -7.25 29.77 21.78
CA ILE A 339 -6.56 29.12 22.88
C ILE A 339 -7.49 29.07 24.10
N VAL A 340 -7.74 27.86 24.60
CA VAL A 340 -8.35 27.65 25.90
C VAL A 340 -7.28 27.10 26.83
N LYS A 341 -6.90 27.88 27.81
CA LYS A 341 -5.87 27.55 28.80
C LYS A 341 -6.50 27.38 30.18
N ASN A 342 -6.12 26.37 30.88
CA ASN A 342 -6.46 26.18 32.28
C ASN A 342 -5.19 25.88 33.12
N THR A 343 -5.16 26.44 34.33
CA THR A 343 -4.07 26.21 35.28
C THR A 343 -4.38 25.03 36.20
N GLY A 344 -3.40 24.55 36.92
CA GLY A 344 -3.51 23.57 38.02
C GLY A 344 -3.42 22.07 37.62
N VAL A 345 -3.87 21.66 36.43
CA VAL A 345 -3.81 20.25 36.02
C VAL A 345 -2.84 20.03 34.88
N VAL A 346 -1.95 19.06 35.06
CA VAL A 346 -0.95 18.68 34.04
C VAL A 346 -1.32 17.34 33.43
N ILE A 347 -1.27 17.31 32.11
CA ILE A 347 -1.50 16.07 31.34
C ILE A 347 -0.19 15.33 31.15
N PRO A 348 -0.09 14.05 31.55
CA PRO A 348 1.09 13.23 31.35
C PRO A 348 1.51 13.16 29.86
N PRO A 349 2.82 13.11 29.56
CA PRO A 349 3.29 13.04 28.16
C PRO A 349 2.67 11.92 27.34
N ASP A 350 2.54 10.74 27.93
CA ASP A 350 1.96 9.57 27.27
C ASP A 350 0.47 9.75 26.93
N ALA A 351 -0.26 10.47 27.77
CA ALA A 351 -1.67 10.75 27.58
C ALA A 351 -1.92 11.76 26.44
N LYS A 352 -0.98 12.71 26.19
CA LYS A 352 -1.15 13.77 25.18
C LYS A 352 -1.39 13.25 23.77
N THR A 353 -0.79 12.13 23.41
CA THR A 353 -0.94 11.50 22.09
C THR A 353 -2.32 10.90 21.87
N HIS A 354 -3.01 10.50 22.94
CA HIS A 354 -4.29 9.81 22.90
C HIS A 354 -5.50 10.68 23.24
N LEU A 355 -5.29 11.92 23.70
CA LEU A 355 -6.37 12.81 24.17
C LEU A 355 -7.48 13.06 23.15
N PHE A 356 -7.16 13.01 21.86
CA PHE A 356 -8.11 13.20 20.76
C PHE A 356 -8.69 11.91 20.22
N GLU A 357 -8.34 10.74 20.83
CA GLU A 357 -8.94 9.46 20.50
C GLU A 357 -10.31 9.35 21.15
N ARG A 358 -11.21 8.63 20.50
CA ARG A 358 -12.59 8.43 20.96
C ARG A 358 -12.61 7.59 22.22
N PHE A 359 -13.45 7.97 23.17
CA PHE A 359 -13.61 7.33 24.48
C PHE A 359 -12.34 7.30 25.35
N TYR A 360 -11.26 7.99 24.93
CA TYR A 360 -10.04 8.02 25.70
C TYR A 360 -10.17 8.95 26.93
N ARG A 361 -9.74 8.45 28.08
CA ARG A 361 -9.70 9.17 29.37
C ARG A 361 -8.42 8.82 30.10
N PRO A 362 -7.60 9.78 30.55
CA PRO A 362 -6.31 9.51 31.20
C PRO A 362 -6.40 8.74 32.52
N ASP A 363 -7.52 8.85 33.24
CA ASP A 363 -7.75 8.22 34.55
C ASP A 363 -9.12 7.55 34.59
N GLN A 364 -9.17 6.22 34.50
CA GLN A 364 -10.41 5.45 34.59
C GLN A 364 -10.99 5.38 36.01
N SER A 365 -10.16 5.57 37.08
CA SER A 365 -10.57 5.33 38.46
C SER A 365 -11.13 6.53 39.22
N ARG A 366 -10.88 7.77 38.76
CA ARG A 366 -11.36 9.02 39.42
C ARG A 366 -12.61 9.63 38.79
N ASN A 367 -13.22 9.01 37.80
CA ASN A 367 -14.05 9.69 36.81
C ASN A 367 -15.55 9.47 36.90
N LEU A 368 -16.05 8.80 37.93
CA LEU A 368 -17.50 8.67 38.14
C LEU A 368 -18.19 9.99 38.49
N GLU A 369 -17.46 10.93 39.11
CA GLU A 369 -18.03 12.23 39.52
C GLU A 369 -17.94 13.33 38.46
N THR A 370 -17.00 13.21 37.48
CA THR A 370 -16.73 14.28 36.50
C THR A 370 -17.44 14.13 35.16
N GLY A 371 -18.37 13.21 34.96
CA GLY A 371 -19.23 13.07 33.76
C GLY A 371 -18.55 13.35 32.40
N GLY A 372 -18.86 12.52 31.40
CA GLY A 372 -18.37 12.70 30.01
C GLY A 372 -17.73 11.45 29.44
N TYR A 373 -18.12 11.11 28.22
CA TYR A 373 -17.82 9.84 27.56
C TYR A 373 -16.48 9.81 26.81
N GLY A 374 -15.64 10.86 26.92
CA GLY A 374 -14.38 10.93 26.18
C GLY A 374 -14.55 11.16 24.66
N LEU A 375 -15.69 11.67 24.22
CA LEU A 375 -15.94 12.00 22.82
C LEU A 375 -15.70 13.48 22.50
N GLY A 376 -15.78 14.39 23.46
CA GLY A 376 -15.73 15.84 23.23
C GLY A 376 -14.47 16.28 22.49
N LEU A 377 -13.27 15.87 22.93
CA LEU A 377 -12.02 16.26 22.26
C LEU A 377 -11.86 15.61 20.86
N ALA A 378 -12.42 14.43 20.65
CA ALA A 378 -12.47 13.82 19.32
C ALA A 378 -13.38 14.61 18.38
N ILE A 379 -14.53 15.10 18.87
CA ILE A 379 -15.43 16.00 18.16
C ILE A 379 -14.74 17.32 17.86
N ALA A 380 -14.11 17.94 18.84
CA ALA A 380 -13.36 19.18 18.66
C ALA A 380 -12.30 19.04 17.54
N LYS A 381 -11.53 17.96 17.53
CA LYS A 381 -10.56 17.66 16.48
C LYS A 381 -11.25 17.51 15.11
N SER A 382 -12.34 16.75 15.04
CA SER A 382 -13.09 16.55 13.78
C SER A 382 -13.65 17.89 13.25
N ILE A 383 -14.19 18.76 14.11
CA ILE A 383 -14.66 20.09 13.71
C ILE A 383 -13.50 20.92 13.15
N VAL A 384 -12.37 20.93 13.83
CA VAL A 384 -11.19 21.71 13.39
C VAL A 384 -10.67 21.20 12.05
N GLU A 385 -10.59 19.88 11.84
CA GLU A 385 -10.18 19.27 10.56
C GLU A 385 -11.15 19.60 9.42
N LEU A 386 -12.46 19.59 9.68
CA LEU A 386 -13.49 20.01 8.71
C LEU A 386 -13.34 21.47 8.28
N HIS A 387 -12.84 22.34 9.19
CA HIS A 387 -12.53 23.74 8.93
C HIS A 387 -11.10 23.97 8.43
N LYS A 388 -10.39 22.90 8.00
CA LYS A 388 -9.00 22.95 7.49
C LYS A 388 -8.01 23.55 8.51
N GLY A 389 -8.33 23.44 9.79
CA GLY A 389 -7.52 23.90 10.90
C GLY A 389 -6.65 22.80 11.50
N GLN A 390 -5.99 23.13 12.59
CA GLN A 390 -5.20 22.20 13.41
C GLN A 390 -5.50 22.45 14.89
N ILE A 391 -5.57 21.38 15.68
CA ILE A 391 -5.70 21.42 17.12
C ILE A 391 -4.49 20.76 17.77
N GLN A 392 -3.94 21.38 18.81
CA GLN A 392 -2.79 20.90 19.57
C GLN A 392 -3.04 21.09 21.06
N VAL A 393 -2.35 20.28 21.87
CA VAL A 393 -2.36 20.43 23.33
C VAL A 393 -0.93 20.68 23.83
N ARG A 394 -0.76 21.68 24.69
CA ARG A 394 0.45 21.91 25.46
C ARG A 394 0.10 21.81 26.93
N SER A 395 0.93 21.13 27.70
CA SER A 395 0.71 20.99 29.14
C SER A 395 2.05 20.88 29.85
N SER A 396 2.26 21.71 30.83
CA SER A 396 3.44 21.75 31.70
C SER A 396 3.05 22.11 33.14
N SER A 397 3.94 21.82 34.09
CA SER A 397 3.72 22.18 35.51
C SER A 397 3.63 23.68 35.76
N ASP A 398 4.31 24.49 34.93
CA ASP A 398 4.47 25.93 35.16
C ASP A 398 3.37 26.72 34.47
N GLU A 399 2.87 26.24 33.34
CA GLU A 399 1.88 26.97 32.52
C GLU A 399 0.47 26.36 32.55
N GLY A 400 0.31 25.17 33.14
CA GLY A 400 -0.94 24.42 33.08
C GLY A 400 -1.16 23.72 31.72
N THR A 401 -2.43 23.60 31.32
CA THR A 401 -2.83 22.95 30.06
C THR A 401 -3.46 23.96 29.11
N SER A 402 -3.04 23.93 27.84
CA SER A 402 -3.57 24.80 26.78
C SER A 402 -3.97 23.96 25.57
N PHE A 403 -5.22 24.09 25.15
CA PHE A 403 -5.70 23.60 23.87
C PHE A 403 -5.62 24.73 22.86
N ILE A 404 -4.87 24.53 21.79
CA ILE A 404 -4.56 25.55 20.78
C ILE A 404 -5.19 25.10 19.46
N VAL A 405 -6.17 25.85 18.99
CA VAL A 405 -6.82 25.67 17.69
C VAL A 405 -6.32 26.74 16.74
N THR A 406 -5.93 26.35 15.55
CA THR A 406 -5.46 27.26 14.49
C THR A 406 -6.37 27.09 13.27
N LEU A 407 -7.08 28.15 12.89
CA LEU A 407 -7.99 28.19 11.75
C LEU A 407 -7.44 29.10 10.64
N PRO A 408 -7.65 28.78 9.36
CA PRO A 408 -7.28 29.68 8.27
C PRO A 408 -8.18 30.93 8.29
N VAL A 409 -7.60 32.10 8.02
CA VAL A 409 -8.34 33.33 7.69
C VAL A 409 -8.79 33.23 6.24
N ASN A 410 -9.97 33.75 5.93
CA ASN A 410 -10.46 33.83 4.54
C ASN A 410 -9.59 34.72 3.66
#